data_2d9a976ce1905645d165807b8fd1c639
#
_entry.id   2d9a976ce1905645d165807b8fd1c639
#
_cell.length_a   1.000
_cell.length_b   1.000
_cell.length_c   1.000
_cell.angle_alpha   90.00
_cell.angle_beta   90.00
_cell.angle_gamma   90.00
#
_symmetry.space_group_name_H-M   'P 1'
#
loop_
_entity.id
_entity.type
_entity.pdbx_description
1 polymer ?
#
loop_
_entity_poly.entity_id
_entity_poly.type
_entity_poly.pdbx_seq_one_letter_code
_entity_poly.pdbx_strand_id
1 'polypeptide(L)'
;LSKKLAIHFIGENANKSEIKIIYDAWKASKGDLVKVHEATLKVTRATRVKKFLWPSTWMLQGIRVSGANFMKENKSAGGFGGIRDDGTPNYEPLGILEEIGHSFWASRQPDGYSEKKLDWVSTEHLDRRVRIASRIFNAGPSRSGEEIANLLDFSDRTKVAISKGRNSEEKFIIALCSSDFMEI
;
A
#
# COMPACT_ATOMS: atom_id res chain seq x y z
N LEU A 1 -9.63 -1.19 22.56
CA LEU A 1 -8.40 -0.55 22.13
C LEU A 1 -7.37 -1.60 21.67
N SER A 2 -6.88 -2.50 22.54
CA SER A 2 -5.80 -3.45 22.27
C SER A 2 -6.01 -4.32 21.04
N LYS A 3 -7.24 -4.85 20.84
CA LYS A 3 -7.59 -5.60 19.62
C LYS A 3 -7.48 -4.75 18.36
N LYS A 4 -7.95 -3.49 18.40
CA LYS A 4 -7.85 -2.58 17.24
C LYS A 4 -6.40 -2.26 16.90
N LEU A 5 -5.55 -2.01 17.91
CA LEU A 5 -4.11 -1.79 17.71
C LEU A 5 -3.43 -3.04 17.14
N ALA A 6 -3.71 -4.22 17.66
CA ALA A 6 -3.15 -5.46 17.12
C ALA A 6 -3.55 -5.67 15.65
N ILE A 7 -4.83 -5.52 15.32
CA ILE A 7 -5.30 -5.65 13.92
C ILE A 7 -4.65 -4.60 13.03
N HIS A 8 -4.53 -3.36 13.50
CA HIS A 8 -3.93 -2.28 12.71
C HIS A 8 -2.45 -2.52 12.39
N PHE A 9 -1.65 -2.95 13.37
CA PHE A 9 -0.19 -3.08 13.21
C PHE A 9 0.26 -4.49 12.78
N ILE A 10 -0.44 -5.53 13.20
CA ILE A 10 -0.10 -6.93 12.90
C ILE A 10 -0.94 -7.46 11.73
N GLY A 11 -2.21 -7.06 11.66
CA GLY A 11 -3.17 -7.52 10.66
C GLY A 11 -4.33 -8.32 11.25
N GLU A 12 -5.24 -8.76 10.38
CA GLU A 12 -6.47 -9.47 10.78
C GLU A 12 -6.20 -10.81 11.51
N ASN A 13 -5.02 -11.38 11.30
CA ASN A 13 -4.60 -12.65 11.91
C ASN A 13 -3.93 -12.49 13.28
N ALA A 14 -3.97 -11.28 13.88
CA ALA A 14 -3.45 -11.05 15.23
C ALA A 14 -4.08 -12.03 16.23
N ASN A 15 -3.23 -12.81 16.90
CA ASN A 15 -3.68 -13.87 17.80
C ASN A 15 -4.01 -13.34 19.20
N LYS A 16 -4.69 -14.20 20.01
CA LYS A 16 -5.12 -13.82 21.36
C LYS A 16 -3.95 -13.46 22.30
N SER A 17 -2.79 -14.08 22.14
CA SER A 17 -1.61 -13.81 22.98
C SER A 17 -1.01 -12.43 22.65
N GLU A 18 -0.93 -12.06 21.39
CA GLU A 18 -0.48 -10.74 20.94
C GLU A 18 -1.39 -9.63 21.44
N ILE A 19 -2.71 -9.82 21.31
CA ILE A 19 -3.71 -8.89 21.83
C ILE A 19 -3.59 -8.76 23.36
N LYS A 20 -3.35 -9.88 24.06
CA LYS A 20 -3.21 -9.91 25.51
C LYS A 20 -1.99 -9.11 25.99
N ILE A 21 -0.85 -9.19 25.32
CA ILE A 21 0.35 -8.41 25.70
C ILE A 21 0.03 -6.90 25.67
N ILE A 22 -0.66 -6.42 24.62
CA ILE A 22 -1.05 -5.01 24.51
C ILE A 22 -2.08 -4.64 25.61
N TYR A 23 -3.01 -5.56 25.88
CA TYR A 23 -4.03 -5.35 26.92
C TYR A 23 -3.41 -5.30 28.32
N ASP A 24 -2.47 -6.19 28.62
CA ASP A 24 -1.78 -6.20 29.93
C ASP A 24 -0.95 -4.93 30.14
N ALA A 25 -0.29 -4.44 29.09
CA ALA A 25 0.40 -3.14 29.13
C ALA A 25 -0.57 -1.98 29.42
N TRP A 26 -1.74 -1.96 28.77
CA TRP A 26 -2.80 -0.99 29.06
C TRP A 26 -3.21 -1.03 30.53
N LYS A 27 -3.50 -2.21 31.08
CA LYS A 27 -3.93 -2.37 32.48
C LYS A 27 -2.82 -1.99 33.48
N ALA A 28 -1.61 -2.49 33.28
CA ALA A 28 -0.49 -2.26 34.18
C ALA A 28 -0.09 -0.78 34.24
N SER A 29 -0.19 -0.08 33.11
CA SER A 29 0.16 1.35 33.01
C SER A 29 -0.99 2.29 33.35
N LYS A 30 -2.17 1.76 33.73
CA LYS A 30 -3.40 2.55 33.96
C LYS A 30 -3.78 3.44 32.77
N GLY A 31 -3.54 2.96 31.55
CA GLY A 31 -3.92 3.66 30.33
C GLY A 31 -2.85 4.59 29.75
N ASP A 32 -1.60 4.53 30.20
CA ASP A 32 -0.49 5.27 29.58
C ASP A 32 -0.29 4.81 28.13
N LEU A 33 -0.58 5.72 27.18
CA LEU A 33 -0.51 5.43 25.75
C LEU A 33 0.92 5.14 25.28
N VAL A 34 1.93 5.74 25.89
CA VAL A 34 3.34 5.48 25.54
C VAL A 34 3.68 4.01 25.79
N LYS A 35 3.31 3.49 26.97
CA LYS A 35 3.52 2.08 27.32
C LYS A 35 2.75 1.12 26.43
N VAL A 36 1.54 1.50 26.04
CA VAL A 36 0.71 0.72 25.10
C VAL A 36 1.35 0.69 23.72
N HIS A 37 1.85 1.82 23.22
CA HIS A 37 2.56 1.87 21.93
C HIS A 37 3.87 1.09 21.97
N GLU A 38 4.66 1.19 23.02
CA GLU A 38 5.88 0.39 23.20
C GLU A 38 5.58 -1.12 23.14
N ALA A 39 4.54 -1.56 23.84
CA ALA A 39 4.09 -2.95 23.81
C ALA A 39 3.62 -3.37 22.42
N THR A 40 2.85 -2.52 21.73
CA THR A 40 2.37 -2.76 20.38
C THR A 40 3.54 -2.93 19.41
N LEU A 41 4.51 -2.00 19.42
CA LEU A 41 5.69 -2.07 18.56
C LEU A 41 6.55 -3.31 18.85
N LYS A 42 6.70 -3.67 20.13
CA LYS A 42 7.44 -4.89 20.53
C LYS A 42 6.79 -6.15 19.95
N VAL A 43 5.46 -6.26 20.06
CA VAL A 43 4.72 -7.41 19.52
C VAL A 43 4.81 -7.41 17.99
N THR A 44 4.58 -6.27 17.33
CA THR A 44 4.67 -6.16 15.87
C THR A 44 6.03 -6.58 15.32
N ARG A 45 7.13 -6.18 15.99
CA ARG A 45 8.48 -6.61 15.59
C ARG A 45 8.74 -8.10 15.78
N ALA A 46 8.12 -8.71 16.79
CA ALA A 46 8.24 -10.15 17.04
C ALA A 46 7.41 -10.99 16.07
N THR A 47 6.33 -10.41 15.55
CA THR A 47 5.42 -11.07 14.62
C THR A 47 5.92 -10.86 13.18
N ARG A 48 6.33 -11.93 12.51
CA ARG A 48 6.80 -11.89 11.12
C ARG A 48 5.65 -12.06 10.10
N VAL A 49 4.46 -11.63 10.46
CA VAL A 49 3.29 -11.73 9.56
C VAL A 49 3.29 -10.52 8.62
N LYS A 50 3.17 -10.80 7.34
CA LYS A 50 3.04 -9.76 6.34
C LYS A 50 1.63 -9.18 6.38
N LYS A 51 1.53 -7.86 6.43
CA LYS A 51 0.26 -7.14 6.39
C LYS A 51 -0.06 -6.71 4.95
N PHE A 52 -1.31 -6.94 4.53
CA PHE A 52 -1.79 -6.44 3.24
C PHE A 52 -1.84 -4.91 3.24
N LEU A 53 -1.26 -4.30 2.22
CA LEU A 53 -1.23 -2.85 2.08
C LEU A 53 -2.59 -2.28 1.68
N TRP A 54 -3.04 -1.29 2.43
CA TRP A 54 -4.13 -0.45 1.98
C TRP A 54 -3.85 0.17 0.61
N PRO A 55 -4.88 0.40 -0.21
CA PRO A 55 -4.69 0.92 -1.56
C PRO A 55 -3.84 2.19 -1.62
N SER A 56 -4.08 3.16 -0.73
CA SER A 56 -3.27 4.39 -0.68
C SER A 56 -1.82 4.14 -0.30
N THR A 57 -1.57 3.28 0.69
CA THR A 57 -0.21 2.92 1.13
C THR A 57 0.53 2.18 0.02
N TRP A 58 -0.14 1.25 -0.66
CA TRP A 58 0.39 0.54 -1.82
C TRP A 58 0.78 1.51 -2.94
N MET A 59 -0.09 2.47 -3.26
CA MET A 59 0.17 3.48 -4.29
C MET A 59 1.40 4.33 -3.92
N LEU A 60 1.42 4.90 -2.71
CA LEU A 60 2.53 5.74 -2.24
C LEU A 60 3.85 4.96 -2.22
N GLN A 61 3.81 3.70 -1.82
CA GLN A 61 4.99 2.84 -1.85
C GLN A 61 5.44 2.56 -3.29
N GLY A 62 4.52 2.28 -4.21
CA GLY A 62 4.80 2.08 -5.63
C GLY A 62 5.51 3.28 -6.23
N ILE A 63 5.00 4.48 -5.96
CA ILE A 63 5.61 5.74 -6.37
C ILE A 63 7.03 5.88 -5.80
N ARG A 64 7.17 5.72 -4.49
CA ARG A 64 8.44 5.89 -3.79
C ARG A 64 9.51 4.90 -4.26
N VAL A 65 9.15 3.64 -4.38
CA VAL A 65 10.08 2.57 -4.77
C VAL A 65 10.47 2.67 -6.24
N SER A 66 9.54 3.01 -7.12
CA SER A 66 9.82 3.19 -8.54
C SER A 66 10.62 4.45 -8.84
N GLY A 67 10.60 5.45 -7.96
CA GLY A 67 11.18 6.77 -8.21
C GLY A 67 10.41 7.55 -9.27
N ALA A 68 9.14 7.22 -9.50
CA ALA A 68 8.29 7.94 -10.43
C ALA A 68 8.12 9.39 -9.99
N ASN A 69 8.25 10.30 -10.94
CA ASN A 69 8.17 11.75 -10.67
C ASN A 69 6.82 12.30 -11.14
N PHE A 70 5.89 12.45 -10.20
CA PHE A 70 4.56 13.00 -10.47
C PHE A 70 4.52 14.51 -10.72
N MET A 71 5.60 15.20 -10.41
CA MET A 71 5.69 16.65 -10.61
C MET A 71 6.23 17.00 -12.00
N LYS A 72 6.62 16.02 -12.81
CA LYS A 72 7.04 16.26 -14.18
C LYS A 72 5.80 16.46 -15.05
N GLU A 73 5.70 17.63 -15.68
CA GLU A 73 4.73 17.89 -16.74
C GLU A 73 4.85 16.81 -17.84
N ASN A 74 3.91 15.90 -17.85
CA ASN A 74 3.76 14.98 -18.95
C ASN A 74 2.46 15.32 -19.68
N LYS A 75 2.56 16.22 -20.65
CA LYS A 75 1.43 16.74 -21.43
C LYS A 75 0.71 15.67 -22.27
N SER A 76 1.31 14.48 -22.42
CA SER A 76 0.82 13.49 -23.39
C SER A 76 0.22 12.23 -22.80
N ALA A 77 0.34 11.96 -21.52
CA ALA A 77 0.07 10.62 -20.99
C ALA A 77 -0.83 10.54 -19.75
N GLY A 78 -1.63 11.56 -19.45
CA GLY A 78 -2.49 11.52 -18.26
C GLY A 78 -1.69 11.28 -16.99
N GLY A 79 -0.54 11.94 -16.86
CA GLY A 79 0.34 11.82 -15.69
C GLY A 79 -0.32 12.33 -14.42
N PHE A 80 0.14 11.80 -13.29
CA PHE A 80 -0.30 12.26 -11.98
C PHE A 80 0.20 13.68 -11.71
N GLY A 81 -0.68 14.63 -11.73
CA GLY A 81 -0.35 16.03 -11.46
C GLY A 81 0.22 16.76 -12.67
N GLY A 82 -0.13 17.98 -12.79
CA GLY A 82 0.21 18.88 -13.87
C GLY A 82 -0.78 20.02 -13.90
N ILE A 83 -0.66 20.85 -14.91
CA ILE A 83 -1.67 21.86 -15.23
C ILE A 83 -2.48 21.30 -16.41
N ARG A 84 -3.80 21.30 -16.30
CA ARG A 84 -4.69 20.96 -17.42
C ARG A 84 -4.55 21.97 -18.55
N ASP A 85 -4.99 21.62 -19.75
CA ASP A 85 -4.97 22.52 -20.91
C ASP A 85 -5.69 23.86 -20.68
N ASP A 86 -6.62 23.90 -19.70
CA ASP A 86 -7.34 25.09 -19.27
C ASP A 86 -6.59 25.93 -18.20
N GLY A 87 -5.36 25.57 -17.87
CA GLY A 87 -4.52 26.24 -16.85
C GLY A 87 -4.87 25.89 -15.41
N THR A 88 -5.82 25.00 -15.16
CA THR A 88 -6.16 24.57 -13.80
C THR A 88 -5.22 23.50 -13.27
N PRO A 89 -4.86 23.51 -11.97
CA PRO A 89 -4.09 22.43 -11.38
C PRO A 89 -4.78 21.08 -11.53
N ASN A 90 -4.03 20.07 -11.95
CA ASN A 90 -4.54 18.71 -11.97
C ASN A 90 -4.36 18.08 -10.59
N TYR A 91 -5.41 18.04 -9.79
CA TYR A 91 -5.43 17.40 -8.47
C TYR A 91 -5.57 15.87 -8.56
N GLU A 92 -5.03 15.27 -9.60
CA GLU A 92 -5.14 13.82 -9.83
C GLU A 92 -4.75 12.92 -8.64
N PRO A 93 -3.77 13.23 -7.77
CA PRO A 93 -3.50 12.37 -6.62
C PRO A 93 -4.72 12.07 -5.76
N LEU A 94 -5.62 13.04 -5.58
CA LEU A 94 -6.87 12.82 -4.84
C LEU A 94 -7.88 12.01 -5.64
N GLY A 95 -8.01 12.28 -6.93
CA GLY A 95 -8.87 11.52 -7.85
C GLY A 95 -8.45 10.06 -7.98
N ILE A 96 -7.15 9.79 -7.94
CA ILE A 96 -6.63 8.41 -7.98
C ILE A 96 -6.92 7.66 -6.68
N LEU A 97 -6.84 8.34 -5.54
CA LEU A 97 -7.24 7.74 -4.26
C LEU A 97 -8.73 7.41 -4.25
N GLU A 98 -9.55 8.22 -4.88
CA GLU A 98 -10.97 7.94 -5.09
C GLU A 98 -11.17 6.76 -6.05
N GLU A 99 -10.48 6.75 -7.17
CA GLU A 99 -10.51 5.66 -8.15
C GLU A 99 -10.10 4.32 -7.53
N ILE A 100 -9.03 4.29 -6.70
CA ILE A 100 -8.60 3.08 -6.00
C ILE A 100 -9.54 2.68 -4.86
N GLY A 101 -10.53 3.50 -4.55
CA GLY A 101 -11.54 3.24 -3.52
C GLY A 101 -11.09 3.56 -2.10
N HIS A 102 -10.04 4.37 -1.93
CA HIS A 102 -9.47 4.73 -0.63
C HIS A 102 -9.25 6.24 -0.50
N SER A 103 -10.34 7.01 -0.69
CA SER A 103 -10.31 8.47 -0.56
C SER A 103 -10.00 8.90 0.87
N PHE A 104 -9.07 9.83 1.05
CA PHE A 104 -8.82 10.42 2.36
C PHE A 104 -10.04 11.23 2.81
N TRP A 105 -10.41 11.09 4.08
CA TRP A 105 -11.52 11.80 4.74
C TRP A 105 -12.93 11.49 4.21
N ALA A 106 -13.06 10.50 3.32
CA ALA A 106 -14.32 10.12 2.69
C ALA A 106 -14.69 8.63 2.94
N SER A 107 -14.33 8.09 4.09
CA SER A 107 -14.81 6.76 4.47
C SER A 107 -16.33 6.77 4.60
N ARG A 108 -16.99 5.76 4.02
CA ARG A 108 -18.46 5.64 4.07
C ARG A 108 -18.99 5.32 5.47
N GLN A 109 -18.14 4.87 6.37
CA GLN A 109 -18.49 4.46 7.72
C GLN A 109 -17.69 5.25 8.76
N PRO A 110 -18.28 5.55 9.94
CA PRO A 110 -17.63 6.33 11.00
C PRO A 110 -16.39 5.65 11.59
N ASP A 111 -16.26 4.33 11.46
CA ASP A 111 -15.15 3.53 11.97
C ASP A 111 -13.97 3.45 11.00
N GLY A 112 -14.06 4.12 9.85
CA GLY A 112 -13.02 4.19 8.85
C GLY A 112 -13.06 3.07 7.81
N TYR A 113 -11.93 2.84 7.16
CA TYR A 113 -11.77 1.79 6.17
C TYR A 113 -11.46 0.44 6.80
N SER A 114 -11.86 -0.64 6.12
CA SER A 114 -11.63 -2.00 6.60
C SER A 114 -10.16 -2.34 6.67
N GLU A 115 -9.77 -3.02 7.75
CA GLU A 115 -8.44 -3.61 7.92
C GLU A 115 -8.32 -5.03 7.33
N LYS A 116 -9.43 -5.58 6.83
CA LYS A 116 -9.46 -6.95 6.30
C LYS A 116 -8.92 -7.00 4.87
N LYS A 117 -8.00 -7.90 4.62
CA LYS A 117 -7.44 -8.15 3.29
C LYS A 117 -8.52 -8.43 2.24
N LEU A 118 -9.52 -9.26 2.60
CA LEU A 118 -10.57 -9.68 1.66
C LEU A 118 -11.38 -8.52 1.09
N ASP A 119 -11.53 -7.43 1.82
CA ASP A 119 -12.26 -6.26 1.35
C ASP A 119 -11.48 -5.48 0.27
N TRP A 120 -10.18 -5.79 0.09
CA TRP A 120 -9.27 -5.08 -0.82
C TRP A 120 -8.69 -5.95 -1.95
N VAL A 121 -9.04 -7.25 -2.01
CA VAL A 121 -8.54 -8.19 -3.04
C VAL A 121 -9.63 -8.64 -4.02
N SER A 122 -10.76 -7.94 -4.10
CA SER A 122 -11.76 -8.22 -5.14
C SER A 122 -11.19 -7.97 -6.53
N THR A 123 -11.75 -8.61 -7.54
CA THR A 123 -11.34 -8.42 -8.94
C THR A 123 -11.34 -6.95 -9.35
N GLU A 124 -12.34 -6.18 -8.90
CA GLU A 124 -12.43 -4.74 -9.16
C GLU A 124 -11.26 -3.97 -8.53
N HIS A 125 -10.92 -4.25 -7.26
CA HIS A 125 -9.81 -3.58 -6.61
C HIS A 125 -8.45 -3.94 -7.22
N LEU A 126 -8.28 -5.17 -7.69
CA LEU A 126 -7.07 -5.60 -8.39
C LEU A 126 -6.96 -4.93 -9.78
N ASP A 127 -8.06 -4.86 -10.54
CA ASP A 127 -8.10 -4.16 -11.83
C ASP A 127 -7.75 -2.66 -11.66
N ARG A 128 -8.28 -2.01 -10.64
CA ARG A 128 -7.93 -0.62 -10.32
C ARG A 128 -6.43 -0.47 -10.03
N ARG A 129 -5.82 -1.40 -9.29
CA ARG A 129 -4.37 -1.40 -9.04
C ARG A 129 -3.57 -1.56 -10.32
N VAL A 130 -3.97 -2.44 -11.23
CA VAL A 130 -3.32 -2.62 -12.52
C VAL A 130 -3.33 -1.31 -13.32
N ARG A 131 -4.47 -0.64 -13.41
CA ARG A 131 -4.59 0.65 -14.11
C ARG A 131 -3.71 1.74 -13.48
N ILE A 132 -3.66 1.80 -12.16
CA ILE A 132 -2.83 2.78 -11.46
C ILE A 132 -1.34 2.44 -11.58
N ALA A 133 -0.95 1.16 -11.55
CA ALA A 133 0.42 0.74 -11.81
C ALA A 133 0.88 1.16 -13.23
N SER A 134 0.02 1.04 -14.25
CA SER A 134 0.29 1.56 -15.59
C SER A 134 0.48 3.08 -15.59
N ARG A 135 -0.35 3.84 -14.85
CA ARG A 135 -0.14 5.30 -14.73
C ARG A 135 1.17 5.63 -14.03
N ILE A 136 1.55 4.90 -12.97
CA ILE A 136 2.85 5.08 -12.32
C ILE A 136 3.99 4.82 -13.31
N PHE A 137 3.87 3.81 -14.14
CA PHE A 137 4.85 3.53 -15.21
C PHE A 137 4.93 4.69 -16.21
N ASN A 138 3.79 5.22 -16.66
CA ASN A 138 3.74 6.34 -17.59
C ASN A 138 4.26 7.67 -17.00
N ALA A 139 4.31 7.79 -15.68
CA ALA A 139 4.94 8.94 -15.01
C ALA A 139 6.49 8.88 -15.02
N GLY A 140 7.08 7.91 -15.71
CA GLY A 140 8.53 7.81 -15.91
C GLY A 140 9.29 7.35 -14.67
N PRO A 141 9.09 6.08 -14.22
CA PRO A 141 9.84 5.55 -13.11
C PRO A 141 11.33 5.46 -13.44
N SER A 142 12.18 5.64 -12.44
CA SER A 142 13.62 5.46 -12.55
C SER A 142 14.07 4.01 -12.37
N ARG A 143 13.16 3.13 -11.94
CA ARG A 143 13.43 1.70 -11.71
C ARG A 143 12.46 0.83 -12.48
N SER A 144 12.99 -0.23 -13.06
CA SER A 144 12.21 -1.30 -13.71
C SER A 144 11.53 -2.22 -12.68
N GLY A 145 10.62 -3.07 -13.16
CA GLY A 145 9.99 -4.09 -12.31
C GLY A 145 10.99 -5.08 -11.72
N GLU A 146 12.03 -5.44 -12.45
CA GLU A 146 13.10 -6.33 -12.01
C GLU A 146 13.96 -5.67 -10.92
N GLU A 147 14.31 -4.39 -11.08
CA GLU A 147 15.06 -3.65 -10.08
C GLU A 147 14.27 -3.49 -8.78
N ILE A 148 12.96 -3.25 -8.85
CA ILE A 148 12.08 -3.22 -7.69
C ILE A 148 12.05 -4.57 -6.99
N ALA A 149 11.92 -5.67 -7.75
CA ALA A 149 11.90 -7.02 -7.22
C ALA A 149 13.21 -7.41 -6.51
N ASN A 150 14.34 -6.94 -7.01
CA ASN A 150 15.64 -7.16 -6.38
C ASN A 150 15.82 -6.27 -5.13
N LEU A 151 15.42 -5.02 -5.19
CA LEU A 151 15.51 -4.06 -4.08
C LEU A 151 14.70 -4.52 -2.86
N LEU A 152 13.52 -5.08 -3.09
CA LEU A 152 12.60 -5.54 -2.04
C LEU A 152 12.69 -7.03 -1.74
N ASP A 153 13.68 -7.72 -2.35
CA ASP A 153 13.92 -9.15 -2.17
C ASP A 153 12.67 -10.04 -2.37
N PHE A 154 12.02 -9.86 -3.53
CA PHE A 154 10.85 -10.66 -3.88
C PHE A 154 11.19 -12.14 -4.02
N SER A 155 10.20 -12.99 -3.81
CA SER A 155 10.31 -14.42 -4.01
C SER A 155 10.69 -14.79 -5.45
N ASP A 156 11.35 -15.93 -5.61
CA ASP A 156 11.73 -16.45 -6.95
C ASP A 156 10.51 -16.62 -7.86
N ARG A 157 9.36 -17.00 -7.29
CA ARG A 157 8.10 -17.12 -8.02
C ARG A 157 7.72 -15.79 -8.66
N THR A 158 7.80 -14.70 -7.93
CA THR A 158 7.47 -13.36 -8.43
C THR A 158 8.51 -12.87 -9.43
N LYS A 159 9.81 -13.09 -9.18
CA LYS A 159 10.88 -12.76 -10.12
C LYS A 159 10.71 -13.48 -11.46
N VAL A 160 10.35 -14.77 -11.44
CA VAL A 160 10.04 -15.55 -12.65
C VAL A 160 8.78 -15.00 -13.35
N ALA A 161 7.75 -14.59 -12.61
CA ALA A 161 6.56 -13.99 -13.22
C ALA A 161 6.91 -12.67 -13.94
N ILE A 162 7.71 -11.82 -13.31
CA ILE A 162 8.18 -10.56 -13.90
C ILE A 162 8.99 -10.82 -15.18
N SER A 163 9.90 -11.80 -15.17
CA SER A 163 10.74 -12.11 -16.35
C SER A 163 9.91 -12.54 -17.57
N LYS A 164 8.70 -13.08 -17.37
CA LYS A 164 7.78 -13.49 -18.44
C LYS A 164 6.94 -12.34 -18.99
N GLY A 165 7.01 -11.16 -18.43
CA GLY A 165 6.31 -9.98 -18.95
C GLY A 165 6.80 -9.64 -20.36
N ARG A 166 5.87 -9.31 -21.26
CA ARG A 166 6.11 -9.07 -22.71
C ARG A 166 6.90 -7.78 -22.97
N ASN A 167 6.74 -6.80 -22.11
CA ASN A 167 7.39 -5.49 -22.20
C ASN A 167 7.69 -4.91 -20.81
N SER A 168 8.38 -3.78 -20.76
CA SER A 168 8.77 -3.12 -19.52
C SER A 168 7.58 -2.69 -18.66
N GLU A 169 6.49 -2.23 -19.28
CA GLU A 169 5.27 -1.85 -18.59
C GLU A 169 4.62 -3.05 -17.90
N GLU A 170 4.45 -4.16 -18.62
CA GLU A 170 3.85 -5.38 -18.07
C GLU A 170 4.68 -5.93 -16.90
N LYS A 171 6.02 -5.96 -17.03
CA LYS A 171 6.94 -6.37 -15.96
C LYS A 171 6.80 -5.48 -14.73
N PHE A 172 6.67 -4.17 -14.93
CA PHE A 172 6.46 -3.21 -13.85
C PHE A 172 5.10 -3.42 -13.16
N ILE A 173 4.04 -3.60 -13.94
CA ILE A 173 2.70 -3.90 -13.39
C ILE A 173 2.72 -5.19 -12.58
N ILE A 174 3.32 -6.27 -13.11
CA ILE A 174 3.46 -7.55 -12.41
C ILE A 174 4.19 -7.35 -11.08
N ALA A 175 5.26 -6.56 -11.06
CA ALA A 175 6.01 -6.27 -9.84
C ALA A 175 5.12 -5.59 -8.78
N LEU A 176 4.44 -4.49 -9.13
CA LEU A 176 3.62 -3.73 -8.18
C LEU A 176 2.33 -4.46 -7.77
N CYS A 177 1.77 -5.31 -8.65
CA CYS A 177 0.56 -6.07 -8.36
C CYS A 177 0.83 -7.47 -7.81
N SER A 178 2.09 -7.81 -7.54
CA SER A 178 2.46 -9.08 -6.92
C SER A 178 2.05 -9.14 -5.44
N SER A 179 1.87 -10.36 -4.92
CA SER A 179 1.67 -10.56 -3.48
C SER A 179 2.86 -10.06 -2.66
N ASP A 180 4.08 -10.20 -3.17
CA ASP A 180 5.29 -9.74 -2.48
C ASP A 180 5.33 -8.22 -2.32
N PHE A 181 4.72 -7.46 -3.24
CA PHE A 181 4.61 -6.01 -3.11
C PHE A 181 3.37 -5.58 -2.32
N MET A 182 2.27 -6.33 -2.41
CA MET A 182 1.03 -5.98 -1.72
C MET A 182 1.01 -6.39 -0.24
N GLU A 183 1.95 -7.22 0.20
CA GLU A 183 2.06 -7.72 1.58
C GLU A 183 3.46 -7.44 2.14
N ILE A 184 3.54 -6.61 3.17
CA ILE A 184 4.79 -6.26 3.85
C ILE A 184 4.81 -6.86 5.25
#